data_66a6e1fd5a15ce51fc9da0aa172074f8
#
_entry.id   66a6e1fd5a15ce51fc9da0aa172074f8
#
_cell.length_a   1.000
_cell.length_b   1.000
_cell.length_c   1.000
_cell.angle_alpha   90.00
_cell.angle_beta   90.00
_cell.angle_gamma   90.00
#
_symmetry.space_group_name_H-M   'P 1'
#
loop_
_entity.id
_entity.type
_entity.pdbx_description
1 polymer ?
#
loop_
_entity_poly.entity_id
_entity_poly.type
_entity_poly.pdbx_seq_one_letter_code
_entity_poly.pdbx_strand_id
1 'polypeptide(L)'
;MNFPNSLQTLWRGKRFNSFNRVLKDTFHSRVYKIGLRLDFTCPNRDGKVAVGGCIYCNNASHTPTDYRPRASVTAQLEQGARALTNRHKAEKFIAYFQSYTNTYDHPAKLEKHYREALDFPGVVGLAIATRPDCLPDEVLTLIADLAKQTYLWLELGLESIHDRTLQWVNRGHGLKDYLDAVERAKNHDLRVCTHLILGFPGESRDDMLAAAPFFNRLGIDGVKLHNLHVIKNTVLEKYYNLGQVALFSRDEYVDLVIDFLELLNPGIVAHRLSGAAHRSITVAPNWSVDKRGAHNAIFKALERRDSWQGKYYPARAAAAPAPLTFDFLQGAIL
;
A
#
# COMPACT_ATOMS: atom_id res chain seq x y z
N MET A 1 22.93 10.58 17.10
CA MET A 1 23.52 9.72 16.05
C MET A 1 23.29 10.40 14.72
N ASN A 2 24.33 10.62 13.93
CA ASN A 2 24.18 11.20 12.60
C ASN A 2 23.71 10.17 11.59
N PHE A 3 22.98 10.59 10.56
CA PHE A 3 22.50 9.73 9.48
C PHE A 3 23.68 8.94 8.87
N PRO A 4 23.69 7.58 8.90
CA PRO A 4 24.82 6.76 8.52
C PRO A 4 25.24 6.94 7.05
N ASN A 5 26.54 7.11 6.78
CA ASN A 5 27.05 7.28 5.43
C ASN A 5 26.71 6.11 4.50
N SER A 6 26.66 4.88 5.01
CA SER A 6 26.24 3.69 4.26
C SER A 6 24.81 3.82 3.73
N LEU A 7 23.88 4.30 4.56
CA LEU A 7 22.49 4.53 4.15
C LEU A 7 22.36 5.77 3.26
N GLN A 8 23.16 6.81 3.49
CA GLN A 8 23.20 7.97 2.59
C GLN A 8 23.61 7.55 1.18
N THR A 9 24.63 6.73 1.04
CA THR A 9 25.08 6.18 -0.25
C THR A 9 24.01 5.26 -0.83
N LEU A 10 23.52 4.28 -0.06
CA LEU A 10 22.52 3.30 -0.51
C LEU A 10 21.23 3.97 -0.99
N TRP A 11 20.78 5.00 -0.29
CA TRP A 11 19.52 5.68 -0.63
C TRP A 11 19.72 6.98 -1.42
N ARG A 12 20.94 7.24 -1.93
CA ARG A 12 21.27 8.42 -2.73
C ARG A 12 20.88 9.73 -2.05
N GLY A 13 21.22 9.85 -0.77
CA GLY A 13 20.92 11.01 0.06
C GLY A 13 19.49 11.10 0.59
N LYS A 14 18.60 10.18 0.24
CA LYS A 14 17.25 10.11 0.86
C LYS A 14 17.35 9.49 2.26
N ARG A 15 16.41 9.88 3.10
CA ARG A 15 16.38 9.44 4.50
C ARG A 15 15.50 8.20 4.73
N PHE A 16 15.03 7.56 3.64
CA PHE A 16 14.29 6.29 3.67
C PHE A 16 14.40 5.52 2.35
N ASN A 17 14.14 4.23 2.42
CA ASN A 17 14.16 3.29 1.29
C ASN A 17 12.93 3.49 0.40
N SER A 18 13.00 4.43 -0.53
CA SER A 18 11.85 4.79 -1.36
C SER A 18 11.69 3.88 -2.57
N PHE A 19 10.46 3.51 -2.90
CA PHE A 19 10.13 2.68 -4.05
C PHE A 19 10.67 3.25 -5.38
N ASN A 20 10.57 4.56 -5.58
CA ASN A 20 11.11 5.21 -6.78
C ASN A 20 12.63 5.02 -6.94
N ARG A 21 13.38 4.98 -5.82
CA ARG A 21 14.80 4.67 -5.85
C ARG A 21 15.01 3.21 -6.25
N VAL A 22 14.30 2.29 -5.60
CA VAL A 22 14.40 0.86 -5.93
C VAL A 22 14.12 0.61 -7.41
N LEU A 23 13.04 1.17 -7.94
CA LEU A 23 12.73 1.05 -9.37
C LEU A 23 13.85 1.61 -10.26
N LYS A 24 14.40 2.77 -9.90
CA LYS A 24 15.49 3.39 -10.67
C LYS A 24 16.76 2.53 -10.65
N ASP A 25 17.07 1.91 -9.52
CA ASP A 25 18.24 1.03 -9.39
C ASP A 25 18.03 -0.29 -10.14
N THR A 26 16.81 -0.85 -10.10
CA THR A 26 16.47 -2.10 -10.80
C THR A 26 16.44 -1.93 -12.33
N PHE A 27 15.86 -0.86 -12.82
CA PHE A 27 15.59 -0.66 -14.26
C PHE A 27 16.51 0.37 -14.93
N HIS A 28 17.42 0.99 -14.19
CA HIS A 28 18.33 2.04 -14.63
C HIS A 28 17.65 3.25 -15.29
N SER A 29 16.35 3.40 -15.08
CA SER A 29 15.49 4.47 -15.60
C SER A 29 14.35 4.77 -14.64
N ARG A 30 13.61 5.86 -14.91
CA ARG A 30 12.37 6.14 -14.19
C ARG A 30 11.27 5.20 -14.65
N VAL A 31 10.60 4.58 -13.69
CA VAL A 31 9.43 3.71 -13.94
C VAL A 31 8.22 4.34 -13.26
N TYR A 32 7.10 4.35 -13.95
CA TYR A 32 5.85 4.94 -13.45
C TYR A 32 4.76 3.88 -13.32
N LYS A 33 3.95 3.98 -12.26
CA LYS A 33 2.75 3.13 -12.13
C LYS A 33 1.62 3.70 -13.00
N ILE A 34 1.00 2.85 -13.81
CA ILE A 34 -0.26 3.13 -14.51
C ILE A 34 -1.36 2.37 -13.76
N GLY A 35 -2.27 3.11 -13.12
CA GLY A 35 -3.40 2.51 -12.41
C GLY A 35 -4.43 1.95 -13.39
N LEU A 36 -4.80 0.69 -13.18
CA LEU A 36 -5.79 -0.03 -13.95
C LEU A 36 -7.04 -0.27 -13.09
N ARG A 37 -8.19 -0.21 -13.73
CA ARG A 37 -9.46 -0.63 -13.15
C ARG A 37 -10.12 -1.62 -14.10
N LEU A 38 -10.42 -2.78 -13.55
CA LEU A 38 -11.21 -3.81 -14.23
C LEU A 38 -12.60 -3.91 -13.61
N ASP A 39 -13.47 -4.68 -14.24
CA ASP A 39 -14.83 -4.95 -13.77
C ASP A 39 -14.87 -6.02 -12.67
N PHE A 40 -13.87 -5.95 -11.76
CA PHE A 40 -13.85 -6.77 -10.55
C PHE A 40 -14.79 -6.17 -9.51
N THR A 41 -15.23 -7.01 -8.59
CA THR A 41 -15.97 -6.60 -7.39
C THR A 41 -15.13 -6.78 -6.13
N CYS A 42 -15.78 -6.70 -4.99
CA CYS A 42 -15.17 -6.94 -3.69
C CYS A 42 -16.16 -7.75 -2.85
N PRO A 43 -15.74 -8.88 -2.22
CA PRO A 43 -16.64 -9.73 -1.44
C PRO A 43 -17.27 -9.00 -0.24
N ASN A 44 -16.68 -7.88 0.16
CA ASN A 44 -17.23 -6.97 1.17
C ASN A 44 -18.33 -6.04 0.63
N ARG A 45 -18.67 -6.13 -0.67
CA ARG A 45 -19.69 -5.32 -1.34
C ARG A 45 -20.77 -6.13 -2.03
N ASP A 46 -20.42 -7.28 -2.59
CA ASP A 46 -21.34 -8.13 -3.35
C ASP A 46 -22.16 -9.10 -2.48
N GLY A 47 -21.96 -9.07 -1.17
CA GLY A 47 -22.72 -9.86 -0.22
C GLY A 47 -22.08 -11.19 0.15
N LYS A 48 -20.93 -11.56 -0.42
CA LYS A 48 -20.27 -12.84 -0.08
C LYS A 48 -19.68 -12.83 1.33
N VAL A 49 -19.07 -11.72 1.75
CA VAL A 49 -18.52 -11.52 3.11
C VAL A 49 -19.38 -10.49 3.87
N ALA A 50 -19.64 -9.34 3.26
CA ALA A 50 -20.48 -8.29 3.83
C ALA A 50 -21.11 -7.44 2.71
N VAL A 51 -21.98 -6.50 3.09
CA VAL A 51 -22.65 -5.56 2.17
C VAL A 51 -22.15 -4.14 2.42
N GLY A 52 -22.07 -3.34 1.37
CA GLY A 52 -21.75 -1.90 1.45
C GLY A 52 -20.24 -1.58 1.42
N GLY A 53 -19.38 -2.53 1.76
CA GLY A 53 -17.92 -2.34 1.80
C GLY A 53 -17.42 -1.71 3.09
N CYS A 54 -16.13 -1.40 3.14
CA CYS A 54 -15.54 -0.70 4.28
C CYS A 54 -16.11 0.71 4.39
N ILE A 55 -16.32 1.20 5.62
CA ILE A 55 -16.98 2.49 5.87
C ILE A 55 -16.28 3.70 5.25
N TYR A 56 -14.97 3.61 4.99
CA TYR A 56 -14.16 4.66 4.37
C TYR A 56 -14.04 4.52 2.84
N CYS A 57 -14.52 3.42 2.26
CA CYS A 57 -14.19 3.06 0.89
C CYS A 57 -15.19 3.63 -0.11
N ASN A 58 -14.68 4.49 -1.01
CA ASN A 58 -15.35 4.88 -2.24
C ASN A 58 -14.40 4.60 -3.42
N ASN A 59 -14.75 3.65 -4.28
CA ASN A 59 -13.88 3.23 -5.39
C ASN A 59 -13.56 4.35 -6.39
N ALA A 60 -14.38 5.43 -6.44
CA ALA A 60 -14.05 6.60 -7.24
C ALA A 60 -12.73 7.26 -6.81
N SER A 61 -12.32 7.10 -5.54
CA SER A 61 -11.05 7.64 -5.03
C SER A 61 -9.80 6.94 -5.58
N HIS A 62 -9.95 5.71 -6.05
CA HIS A 62 -8.88 4.88 -6.59
C HIS A 62 -8.97 4.66 -8.10
N THR A 63 -10.03 5.20 -8.73
CA THR A 63 -10.23 5.10 -10.18
C THR A 63 -9.47 6.25 -10.87
N PRO A 64 -8.74 5.98 -11.95
CA PRO A 64 -8.17 7.05 -12.78
C PRO A 64 -9.24 8.05 -13.19
N THR A 65 -8.91 9.35 -13.21
CA THR A 65 -9.87 10.43 -13.48
C THR A 65 -10.47 10.38 -14.88
N ASP A 66 -9.77 9.73 -15.79
CA ASP A 66 -10.11 9.57 -17.20
C ASP A 66 -10.53 8.13 -17.54
N TYR A 67 -10.89 7.35 -16.51
CA TYR A 67 -11.36 5.98 -16.67
C TYR A 67 -12.59 5.90 -17.57
N ARG A 68 -12.54 5.00 -18.54
CA ARG A 68 -13.68 4.63 -19.39
C ARG A 68 -14.21 3.27 -18.95
N PRO A 69 -15.48 3.14 -18.61
CA PRO A 69 -16.09 1.85 -18.29
C PRO A 69 -15.84 0.83 -19.41
N ARG A 70 -15.50 -0.41 -19.05
CA ARG A 70 -15.25 -1.54 -19.97
C ARG A 70 -14.06 -1.35 -20.93
N ALA A 71 -13.17 -0.39 -20.69
CA ALA A 71 -11.94 -0.30 -21.46
C ALA A 71 -11.05 -1.52 -21.17
N SER A 72 -10.43 -2.10 -22.23
CA SER A 72 -9.45 -3.19 -22.08
C SER A 72 -8.23 -2.73 -21.26
N VAL A 73 -7.45 -3.68 -20.76
CA VAL A 73 -6.19 -3.39 -20.08
C VAL A 73 -5.27 -2.59 -21.01
N THR A 74 -5.16 -3.02 -22.27
CA THR A 74 -4.36 -2.34 -23.31
C THR A 74 -4.80 -0.89 -23.49
N ALA A 75 -6.10 -0.62 -23.66
CA ALA A 75 -6.60 0.74 -23.86
C ALA A 75 -6.31 1.67 -22.66
N GLN A 76 -6.40 1.15 -21.43
CA GLN A 76 -6.06 1.89 -20.21
C GLN A 76 -4.55 2.16 -20.13
N LEU A 77 -3.72 1.18 -20.50
CA LEU A 77 -2.27 1.34 -20.56
C LEU A 77 -1.84 2.35 -21.61
N GLU A 78 -2.43 2.31 -22.81
CA GLU A 78 -2.17 3.29 -23.88
C GLU A 78 -2.45 4.72 -23.41
N GLN A 79 -3.60 4.93 -22.79
CA GLN A 79 -3.98 6.23 -22.27
C GLN A 79 -3.03 6.72 -21.18
N GLY A 80 -2.73 5.85 -20.19
CA GLY A 80 -1.81 6.15 -19.10
C GLY A 80 -0.38 6.39 -19.57
N ALA A 81 0.13 5.54 -20.47
CA ALA A 81 1.46 5.66 -21.05
C ALA A 81 1.61 6.97 -21.83
N ARG A 82 0.64 7.30 -22.71
CA ARG A 82 0.62 8.56 -23.45
C ARG A 82 0.70 9.78 -22.55
N ALA A 83 -0.10 9.82 -21.47
CA ALA A 83 -0.11 10.92 -20.50
C ALA A 83 1.24 11.05 -19.78
N LEU A 84 1.84 9.92 -19.36
CA LEU A 84 3.11 9.90 -18.63
C LEU A 84 4.31 10.20 -19.56
N THR A 85 4.30 9.71 -20.81
CA THR A 85 5.33 10.02 -21.80
C THR A 85 5.32 11.51 -22.16
N ASN A 86 4.15 12.08 -22.39
CA ASN A 86 4.03 13.52 -22.70
C ASN A 86 4.52 14.39 -21.54
N ARG A 87 4.18 14.03 -20.30
CA ARG A 87 4.49 14.85 -19.12
C ARG A 87 5.90 14.63 -18.55
N HIS A 88 6.40 13.40 -18.63
CA HIS A 88 7.60 12.96 -17.89
C HIS A 88 8.63 12.27 -18.76
N LYS A 89 8.38 12.11 -20.06
CA LYS A 89 9.20 11.31 -20.99
C LYS A 89 9.39 9.87 -20.45
N ALA A 90 8.28 9.30 -19.92
CA ALA A 90 8.28 7.96 -19.37
C ALA A 90 8.30 6.92 -20.47
N GLU A 91 9.14 5.89 -20.32
CA GLU A 91 9.29 4.76 -21.25
C GLU A 91 8.98 3.41 -20.59
N LYS A 92 9.10 3.34 -19.25
CA LYS A 92 8.88 2.11 -18.48
C LYS A 92 7.76 2.27 -17.48
N PHE A 93 6.94 1.23 -17.39
CA PHE A 93 5.72 1.25 -16.58
C PHE A 93 5.57 0.00 -15.72
N ILE A 94 4.94 0.16 -14.54
CA ILE A 94 4.35 -0.92 -13.77
C ILE A 94 2.84 -0.86 -14.02
N ALA A 95 2.25 -1.93 -14.53
CA ALA A 95 0.81 -2.07 -14.62
C ALA A 95 0.26 -2.33 -13.23
N TYR A 96 -0.55 -1.40 -12.72
CA TYR A 96 -1.01 -1.42 -11.34
C TYR A 96 -2.51 -1.69 -11.25
N PHE A 97 -2.87 -2.93 -10.95
CA PHE A 97 -4.23 -3.37 -10.67
C PHE A 97 -4.64 -2.89 -9.27
N GLN A 98 -5.36 -1.78 -9.20
CA GLN A 98 -5.56 -1.04 -7.95
C GLN A 98 -6.99 -1.08 -7.43
N SER A 99 -7.98 -0.91 -8.29
CA SER A 99 -9.38 -0.74 -7.88
C SER A 99 -10.04 -2.06 -7.55
N TYR A 100 -10.82 -2.11 -6.46
CA TYR A 100 -11.47 -3.31 -5.96
C TYR A 100 -10.51 -4.41 -5.47
N THR A 101 -10.87 -5.69 -5.68
CA THR A 101 -10.11 -6.86 -5.24
C THR A 101 -9.62 -7.60 -6.48
N ASN A 102 -8.37 -7.37 -6.87
CA ASN A 102 -7.87 -7.77 -8.19
C ASN A 102 -7.42 -9.22 -8.30
N THR A 103 -7.72 -10.05 -7.30
CA THR A 103 -7.57 -11.51 -7.29
C THR A 103 -8.91 -12.23 -7.10
N TYR A 104 -10.01 -11.47 -7.08
CA TYR A 104 -11.34 -11.97 -6.80
C TYR A 104 -12.11 -12.24 -8.11
N ASP A 105 -11.59 -13.21 -8.86
CA ASP A 105 -12.22 -13.74 -10.09
C ASP A 105 -11.61 -15.11 -10.40
N HIS A 106 -12.11 -15.77 -11.45
CA HIS A 106 -11.59 -17.06 -11.90
C HIS A 106 -10.13 -16.94 -12.40
N PRO A 107 -9.22 -17.84 -12.02
CA PRO A 107 -7.79 -17.76 -12.37
C PRO A 107 -7.50 -17.50 -13.85
N ALA A 108 -8.19 -18.19 -14.76
CA ALA A 108 -7.99 -17.99 -16.20
C ALA A 108 -8.35 -16.58 -16.68
N LYS A 109 -9.34 -15.94 -16.06
CA LYS A 109 -9.70 -14.56 -16.38
C LYS A 109 -8.67 -13.56 -15.82
N LEU A 110 -8.17 -13.82 -14.62
CA LEU A 110 -7.09 -13.05 -14.00
C LEU A 110 -5.82 -13.13 -14.85
N GLU A 111 -5.42 -14.35 -15.24
CA GLU A 111 -4.26 -14.60 -16.08
C GLU A 111 -4.32 -13.82 -17.39
N LYS A 112 -5.47 -13.88 -18.07
CA LYS A 112 -5.69 -13.13 -19.31
C LYS A 112 -5.40 -11.63 -19.13
N HIS A 113 -5.90 -11.02 -18.07
CA HIS A 113 -5.69 -9.59 -17.81
C HIS A 113 -4.24 -9.27 -17.42
N TYR A 114 -3.61 -10.13 -16.63
CA TYR A 114 -2.22 -9.92 -16.23
C TYR A 114 -1.27 -10.06 -17.41
N ARG A 115 -1.48 -11.07 -18.29
CA ARG A 115 -0.69 -11.24 -19.52
C ARG A 115 -0.93 -10.12 -20.52
N GLU A 116 -2.19 -9.70 -20.73
CA GLU A 116 -2.50 -8.52 -21.57
C GLU A 116 -1.73 -7.29 -21.10
N ALA A 117 -1.55 -7.11 -19.78
CA ALA A 117 -0.76 -6.01 -19.25
C ALA A 117 0.75 -6.19 -19.49
N LEU A 118 1.27 -7.41 -19.40
CA LEU A 118 2.70 -7.70 -19.61
C LEU A 118 3.10 -7.60 -21.09
N ASP A 119 2.18 -7.91 -22.00
CA ASP A 119 2.41 -7.81 -23.45
C ASP A 119 2.45 -6.36 -23.95
N PHE A 120 2.04 -5.40 -23.09
CA PHE A 120 2.05 -3.98 -23.47
C PHE A 120 3.48 -3.41 -23.50
N PRO A 121 3.90 -2.74 -24.62
CA PRO A 121 5.24 -2.20 -24.74
C PRO A 121 5.60 -1.23 -23.61
N GLY A 122 6.76 -1.45 -22.99
CA GLY A 122 7.25 -0.63 -21.88
C GLY A 122 6.74 -1.03 -20.50
N VAL A 123 5.83 -1.99 -20.37
CA VAL A 123 5.50 -2.58 -19.08
C VAL A 123 6.63 -3.51 -18.65
N VAL A 124 7.23 -3.21 -17.51
CA VAL A 124 8.37 -3.94 -16.94
C VAL A 124 8.01 -4.71 -15.66
N GLY A 125 6.74 -4.68 -15.29
CA GLY A 125 6.25 -5.41 -14.13
C GLY A 125 4.81 -5.12 -13.76
N LEU A 126 4.34 -5.85 -12.75
CA LEU A 126 2.99 -5.76 -12.22
C LEU A 126 2.99 -5.31 -10.74
N ALA A 127 1.94 -4.63 -10.35
CA ALA A 127 1.56 -4.48 -8.95
C ALA A 127 0.07 -4.86 -8.82
N ILE A 128 -0.24 -5.83 -7.97
CA ILE A 128 -1.58 -6.40 -7.83
C ILE A 128 -2.07 -6.10 -6.41
N ALA A 129 -3.01 -5.18 -6.28
CA ALA A 129 -3.61 -4.84 -4.99
C ALA A 129 -4.85 -5.70 -4.73
N THR A 130 -4.89 -6.31 -3.57
CA THR A 130 -5.99 -7.20 -3.19
C THR A 130 -6.23 -7.24 -1.69
N ARG A 131 -7.25 -7.97 -1.28
CA ARG A 131 -7.57 -8.31 0.09
C ARG A 131 -6.84 -9.59 0.49
N PRO A 132 -6.40 -9.72 1.75
CA PRO A 132 -5.73 -10.94 2.23
C PRO A 132 -6.59 -12.20 2.09
N ASP A 133 -7.90 -12.10 2.38
CA ASP A 133 -8.89 -13.18 2.31
C ASP A 133 -9.33 -13.56 0.88
N CYS A 134 -8.72 -12.96 -0.14
CA CYS A 134 -9.02 -13.20 -1.55
C CYS A 134 -7.82 -13.76 -2.34
N LEU A 135 -7.05 -14.64 -1.72
CA LEU A 135 -5.87 -15.30 -2.31
C LEU A 135 -6.01 -16.82 -2.24
N PRO A 136 -6.92 -17.45 -3.00
CA PRO A 136 -6.95 -18.91 -3.10
C PRO A 136 -5.64 -19.42 -3.71
N ASP A 137 -5.25 -20.66 -3.39
CA ASP A 137 -3.96 -21.24 -3.79
C ASP A 137 -3.72 -21.22 -5.29
N GLU A 138 -4.75 -21.47 -6.08
CA GLU A 138 -4.67 -21.40 -7.55
C GLU A 138 -4.27 -20.01 -8.06
N VAL A 139 -4.83 -18.93 -7.46
CA VAL A 139 -4.49 -17.56 -7.81
C VAL A 139 -3.11 -17.19 -7.30
N LEU A 140 -2.75 -17.66 -6.11
CA LEU A 140 -1.42 -17.43 -5.56
C LEU A 140 -0.34 -18.10 -6.42
N THR A 141 -0.57 -19.33 -6.88
CA THR A 141 0.30 -20.05 -7.81
C THR A 141 0.45 -19.29 -9.13
N LEU A 142 -0.66 -18.83 -9.72
CA LEU A 142 -0.64 -17.99 -10.92
C LEU A 142 0.24 -16.74 -10.75
N ILE A 143 0.07 -16.02 -9.63
CA ILE A 143 0.86 -14.82 -9.33
C ILE A 143 2.34 -15.17 -9.15
N ALA A 144 2.64 -16.28 -8.48
CA ALA A 144 4.01 -16.75 -8.29
C ALA A 144 4.69 -17.11 -9.61
N ASP A 145 3.99 -17.78 -10.52
CA ASP A 145 4.52 -18.11 -11.85
C ASP A 145 4.76 -16.86 -12.71
N LEU A 146 3.91 -15.85 -12.61
CA LEU A 146 4.15 -14.56 -13.23
C LEU A 146 5.35 -13.84 -12.60
N ALA A 147 5.52 -13.92 -11.28
CA ALA A 147 6.63 -13.29 -10.57
C ALA A 147 8.02 -13.84 -10.96
N LYS A 148 8.08 -15.09 -11.44
CA LYS A 148 9.32 -15.66 -12.03
C LYS A 148 9.69 -15.04 -13.38
N GLN A 149 8.72 -14.44 -14.07
CA GLN A 149 8.87 -13.90 -15.42
C GLN A 149 9.00 -12.38 -15.45
N THR A 150 8.53 -11.68 -14.39
CA THR A 150 8.49 -10.22 -14.35
C THR A 150 8.71 -9.66 -12.93
N TYR A 151 8.96 -8.36 -12.87
CA TYR A 151 9.03 -7.66 -11.59
C TYR A 151 7.63 -7.48 -11.01
N LEU A 152 7.30 -8.23 -9.94
CA LEU A 152 5.95 -8.26 -9.40
C LEU A 152 5.92 -7.88 -7.91
N TRP A 153 4.89 -7.13 -7.53
CA TRP A 153 4.51 -6.84 -6.15
C TRP A 153 3.07 -7.27 -5.89
N LEU A 154 2.89 -8.09 -4.87
CA LEU A 154 1.59 -8.36 -4.28
C LEU A 154 1.33 -7.30 -3.19
N GLU A 155 0.29 -6.47 -3.38
CA GLU A 155 -0.06 -5.41 -2.44
C GLU A 155 -1.28 -5.83 -1.62
N LEU A 156 -1.08 -6.11 -0.32
CA LEU A 156 -2.14 -6.57 0.59
C LEU A 156 -2.73 -5.42 1.40
N GLY A 157 -4.04 -5.24 1.31
CA GLY A 157 -4.78 -4.26 2.09
C GLY A 157 -5.10 -4.79 3.49
N LEU A 158 -4.20 -4.65 4.44
CA LEU A 158 -4.45 -4.93 5.86
C LEU A 158 -5.27 -3.82 6.48
N GLU A 159 -4.83 -2.60 6.33
CA GLU A 159 -5.37 -1.31 6.80
C GLU A 159 -5.10 -1.01 8.28
N SER A 160 -5.23 -1.98 9.20
CA SER A 160 -4.86 -1.91 10.61
C SER A 160 -4.40 -3.27 11.13
N ILE A 161 -3.52 -3.30 12.12
CA ILE A 161 -3.11 -4.53 12.82
C ILE A 161 -4.08 -4.91 13.96
N HIS A 162 -5.10 -4.10 14.21
CA HIS A 162 -6.04 -4.27 15.32
C HIS A 162 -7.40 -4.76 14.83
N ASP A 163 -7.82 -5.95 15.21
CA ASP A 163 -9.11 -6.54 14.81
C ASP A 163 -10.30 -5.67 15.22
N ARG A 164 -10.23 -4.97 16.39
CA ARG A 164 -11.26 -4.00 16.80
C ARG A 164 -11.47 -2.89 15.75
N THR A 165 -10.38 -2.39 15.17
CA THR A 165 -10.43 -1.38 14.11
C THR A 165 -10.97 -1.98 12.81
N LEU A 166 -10.49 -3.17 12.42
CA LEU A 166 -10.96 -3.87 11.23
C LEU A 166 -12.47 -4.16 11.29
N GLN A 167 -12.98 -4.54 12.45
CA GLN A 167 -14.42 -4.72 12.70
C GLN A 167 -15.17 -3.39 12.59
N TRP A 168 -14.68 -2.33 13.25
CA TRP A 168 -15.32 -1.01 13.22
C TRP A 168 -15.42 -0.44 11.80
N VAL A 169 -14.37 -0.61 10.99
CA VAL A 169 -14.39 -0.15 9.59
C VAL A 169 -15.12 -1.10 8.65
N ASN A 170 -15.76 -2.15 9.13
CA ASN A 170 -16.41 -3.19 8.32
C ASN A 170 -15.46 -3.76 7.26
N ARG A 171 -14.24 -4.17 7.68
CA ARG A 171 -13.22 -4.67 6.74
C ARG A 171 -13.58 -6.05 6.19
N GLY A 172 -14.27 -6.88 6.98
CA GLY A 172 -14.76 -8.21 6.59
C GLY A 172 -13.69 -9.30 6.58
N HIS A 173 -12.44 -9.00 6.94
CA HIS A 173 -11.37 -9.94 7.30
C HIS A 173 -10.66 -9.44 8.53
N GLY A 174 -9.96 -10.33 9.23
CA GLY A 174 -9.16 -10.03 10.41
C GLY A 174 -7.65 -10.07 10.18
N LEU A 175 -6.90 -9.85 11.25
CA LEU A 175 -5.44 -9.95 11.25
C LEU A 175 -4.98 -11.37 10.90
N LYS A 176 -5.72 -12.40 11.32
CA LYS A 176 -5.42 -13.81 11.02
C LYS A 176 -5.37 -14.09 9.50
N ASP A 177 -6.35 -13.57 8.75
CA ASP A 177 -6.40 -13.75 7.31
C ASP A 177 -5.19 -13.10 6.62
N TYR A 178 -4.74 -11.95 7.15
CA TYR A 178 -3.56 -11.27 6.64
C TYR A 178 -2.27 -12.05 6.93
N LEU A 179 -2.12 -12.62 8.14
CA LEU A 179 -0.96 -13.44 8.50
C LEU A 179 -0.85 -14.66 7.60
N ASP A 180 -1.95 -15.40 7.40
CA ASP A 180 -2.03 -16.54 6.48
C ASP A 180 -1.63 -16.14 5.05
N ALA A 181 -2.18 -15.04 4.54
CA ALA A 181 -1.87 -14.55 3.20
C ALA A 181 -0.39 -14.19 3.03
N VAL A 182 0.22 -13.54 4.03
CA VAL A 182 1.65 -13.20 3.98
C VAL A 182 2.51 -14.46 4.02
N GLU A 183 2.23 -15.38 4.94
CA GLU A 183 2.97 -16.64 5.05
C GLU A 183 2.95 -17.42 3.73
N ARG A 184 1.76 -17.65 3.16
CA ARG A 184 1.62 -18.33 1.86
C ARG A 184 2.31 -17.59 0.72
N ALA A 185 2.20 -16.26 0.66
CA ALA A 185 2.89 -15.45 -0.34
C ALA A 185 4.42 -15.56 -0.20
N LYS A 186 4.96 -15.53 1.03
CA LYS A 186 6.40 -15.67 1.28
C LYS A 186 6.91 -17.07 0.94
N ASN A 187 6.10 -18.13 1.16
CA ASN A 187 6.43 -19.50 0.75
C ASN A 187 6.52 -19.65 -0.79
N HIS A 188 5.95 -18.72 -1.55
CA HIS A 188 6.07 -18.60 -3.00
C HIS A 188 7.10 -17.54 -3.46
N ASP A 189 7.98 -17.06 -2.58
CA ASP A 189 9.00 -16.02 -2.86
C ASP A 189 8.42 -14.70 -3.41
N LEU A 190 7.16 -14.40 -3.13
CA LEU A 190 6.52 -13.18 -3.57
C LEU A 190 6.97 -11.97 -2.73
N ARG A 191 7.16 -10.83 -3.40
CA ARG A 191 7.33 -9.54 -2.71
C ARG A 191 5.99 -9.02 -2.24
N VAL A 192 5.85 -8.87 -0.93
CA VAL A 192 4.63 -8.40 -0.28
C VAL A 192 4.77 -6.94 0.14
N CYS A 193 3.85 -6.09 -0.32
CA CYS A 193 3.68 -4.71 0.16
C CYS A 193 2.38 -4.58 0.94
N THR A 194 2.45 -4.12 2.18
CA THR A 194 1.27 -3.96 3.04
C THR A 194 0.74 -2.54 3.01
N HIS A 195 -0.56 -2.40 2.83
CA HIS A 195 -1.26 -1.12 3.00
C HIS A 195 -1.67 -0.96 4.45
N LEU A 196 -1.40 0.21 5.01
CA LEU A 196 -1.77 0.61 6.36
C LEU A 196 -2.37 2.02 6.34
N ILE A 197 -3.49 2.21 7.03
CA ILE A 197 -4.11 3.51 7.24
C ILE A 197 -3.80 3.97 8.66
N LEU A 198 -3.22 5.15 8.81
CA LEU A 198 -2.94 5.78 10.09
C LEU A 198 -4.01 6.84 10.40
N GLY A 199 -4.50 6.84 11.64
CA GLY A 199 -5.48 7.81 12.13
C GLY A 199 -6.90 7.26 12.27
N PHE A 200 -7.10 5.96 12.37
CA PHE A 200 -8.41 5.42 12.70
C PHE A 200 -8.83 5.82 14.11
N PRO A 201 -10.11 6.19 14.31
CA PRO A 201 -10.65 6.42 15.64
C PRO A 201 -10.48 5.20 16.55
N GLY A 202 -10.09 5.45 17.79
CA GLY A 202 -9.85 4.38 18.78
C GLY A 202 -8.46 3.75 18.73
N GLU A 203 -7.61 4.14 17.78
CA GLU A 203 -6.19 3.82 17.78
C GLU A 203 -5.39 4.97 18.40
N SER A 204 -4.64 4.66 19.46
CA SER A 204 -3.64 5.56 20.02
C SER A 204 -2.44 5.70 19.09
N ARG A 205 -1.56 6.66 19.37
CA ARG A 205 -0.28 6.78 18.66
C ARG A 205 0.55 5.49 18.78
N ASP A 206 0.60 4.88 19.95
CA ASP A 206 1.35 3.65 20.17
C ASP A 206 0.74 2.45 19.44
N ASP A 207 -0.60 2.35 19.39
CA ASP A 207 -1.29 1.36 18.55
C ASP A 207 -0.84 1.44 17.08
N MET A 208 -0.79 2.63 16.52
CA MET A 208 -0.37 2.83 15.12
C MET A 208 1.12 2.54 14.92
N LEU A 209 1.98 2.93 15.86
CA LEU A 209 3.43 2.69 15.79
C LEU A 209 3.78 1.22 15.98
N ALA A 210 2.98 0.45 16.71
CA ALA A 210 3.17 -0.99 16.90
C ALA A 210 3.19 -1.78 15.57
N ALA A 211 2.61 -1.23 14.51
CA ALA A 211 2.64 -1.85 13.18
C ALA A 211 4.06 -1.92 12.58
N ALA A 212 4.97 -0.98 12.89
CA ALA A 212 6.33 -1.01 12.35
C ALA A 212 7.15 -2.21 12.87
N PRO A 213 7.30 -2.45 14.19
CA PRO A 213 7.96 -3.65 14.69
C PRO A 213 7.21 -4.94 14.34
N PHE A 214 5.88 -4.91 14.19
CA PHE A 214 5.11 -6.04 13.70
C PHE A 214 5.53 -6.42 12.26
N PHE A 215 5.59 -5.46 11.34
CA PHE A 215 6.03 -5.69 9.95
C PHE A 215 7.49 -6.13 9.86
N ASN A 216 8.37 -5.62 10.75
CA ASN A 216 9.75 -6.05 10.82
C ASN A 216 9.87 -7.55 11.14
N ARG A 217 9.08 -8.05 12.11
CA ARG A 217 9.06 -9.48 12.49
C ARG A 217 8.45 -10.35 11.39
N LEU A 218 7.42 -9.86 10.71
CA LEU A 218 6.74 -10.59 9.65
C LEU A 218 7.57 -10.67 8.35
N GLY A 219 8.60 -9.82 8.22
CA GLY A 219 9.51 -9.84 7.07
C GLY A 219 8.85 -9.44 5.75
N ILE A 220 7.88 -8.51 5.79
CA ILE A 220 7.31 -7.95 4.55
C ILE A 220 8.36 -7.14 3.79
N ASP A 221 8.19 -7.01 2.47
CA ASP A 221 9.18 -6.36 1.61
C ASP A 221 8.88 -4.88 1.38
N GLY A 222 7.63 -4.47 1.56
CA GLY A 222 7.22 -3.08 1.34
C GLY A 222 6.05 -2.64 2.21
N VAL A 223 5.95 -1.32 2.40
CA VAL A 223 4.84 -0.69 3.12
C VAL A 223 4.29 0.49 2.34
N LYS A 224 2.98 0.71 2.46
CA LYS A 224 2.26 1.80 1.80
C LYS A 224 1.35 2.47 2.81
N LEU A 225 1.83 3.58 3.38
CA LEU A 225 1.09 4.33 4.38
C LEU A 225 0.04 5.23 3.75
N HIS A 226 -1.10 5.28 4.40
CA HIS A 226 -2.21 6.17 4.14
C HIS A 226 -2.55 6.97 5.41
N ASN A 227 -2.82 8.26 5.26
CA ASN A 227 -3.59 8.98 6.25
C ASN A 227 -5.07 8.63 6.11
N LEU A 228 -5.79 8.52 7.21
CA LEU A 228 -7.24 8.49 7.15
C LEU A 228 -7.75 9.78 6.49
N HIS A 229 -8.63 9.62 5.50
CA HIS A 229 -9.31 10.73 4.86
C HIS A 229 -10.79 10.39 4.64
N VAL A 230 -11.63 11.41 4.70
CA VAL A 230 -13.06 11.29 4.51
C VAL A 230 -13.40 11.59 3.05
N ILE A 231 -14.04 10.63 2.40
CA ILE A 231 -14.46 10.70 1.00
C ILE A 231 -16.00 10.82 0.94
N LYS A 232 -16.50 11.60 0.01
CA LYS A 232 -17.93 11.76 -0.23
C LYS A 232 -18.64 10.43 -0.47
N ASN A 233 -19.88 10.34 -0.03
CA ASN A 233 -20.76 9.19 -0.19
C ASN A 233 -20.21 7.91 0.52
N THR A 234 -19.54 8.08 1.65
CA THR A 234 -19.09 7.00 2.53
C THR A 234 -19.80 7.04 3.88
N VAL A 235 -19.84 5.92 4.60
CA VAL A 235 -20.36 5.89 5.97
C VAL A 235 -19.47 6.74 6.89
N LEU A 236 -18.17 6.75 6.63
CA LEU A 236 -17.20 7.57 7.37
C LEU A 236 -17.51 9.08 7.26
N GLU A 237 -18.02 9.55 6.11
CA GLU A 237 -18.46 10.94 5.96
C GLU A 237 -19.59 11.28 6.93
N LYS A 238 -20.54 10.35 7.14
CA LYS A 238 -21.63 10.56 8.10
C LYS A 238 -21.08 10.69 9.53
N TYR A 239 -20.18 9.80 9.94
CA TYR A 239 -19.55 9.86 11.26
C TYR A 239 -18.72 11.14 11.44
N TYR A 240 -18.01 11.56 10.42
CA TYR A 240 -17.26 12.81 10.44
C TYR A 240 -18.17 14.04 10.61
N ASN A 241 -19.26 14.11 9.86
CA ASN A 241 -20.22 15.22 9.95
C ASN A 241 -20.96 15.27 11.31
N LEU A 242 -21.06 14.13 12.01
CA LEU A 242 -21.58 14.05 13.38
C LEU A 242 -20.51 14.37 14.45
N GLY A 243 -19.29 14.72 14.07
CA GLY A 243 -18.19 15.01 15.00
C GLY A 243 -17.61 13.78 15.70
N GLN A 244 -17.89 12.57 15.21
CA GLN A 244 -17.45 11.31 15.82
C GLN A 244 -16.08 10.84 15.33
N VAL A 245 -15.49 11.52 14.35
CA VAL A 245 -14.18 11.19 13.77
C VAL A 245 -13.31 12.43 13.78
N ALA A 246 -12.22 12.37 14.51
CA ALA A 246 -11.14 13.36 14.44
C ALA A 246 -10.10 12.92 13.40
N LEU A 247 -9.57 13.88 12.65
CA LEU A 247 -8.53 13.63 11.66
C LEU A 247 -7.25 14.38 12.04
N PHE A 248 -6.11 13.79 11.75
CA PHE A 248 -4.83 14.45 11.97
C PHE A 248 -4.70 15.72 11.12
N SER A 249 -4.14 16.77 11.73
CA SER A 249 -3.49 17.83 10.99
C SER A 249 -2.32 17.27 10.16
N ARG A 250 -1.85 18.05 9.19
CA ARG A 250 -0.69 17.62 8.39
C ARG A 250 0.54 17.38 9.25
N ASP A 251 0.79 18.23 10.22
CA ASP A 251 2.00 18.18 11.03
C ASP A 251 1.98 17.01 12.01
N GLU A 252 0.84 16.71 12.64
CA GLU A 252 0.65 15.49 13.46
C GLU A 252 0.86 14.21 12.63
N TYR A 253 0.33 14.16 11.42
CA TYR A 253 0.52 13.03 10.53
C TYR A 253 2.00 12.87 10.10
N VAL A 254 2.66 13.98 9.78
CA VAL A 254 4.09 13.98 9.41
C VAL A 254 4.93 13.46 10.56
N ASP A 255 4.70 13.90 11.78
CA ASP A 255 5.43 13.45 12.97
C ASP A 255 5.21 11.96 13.23
N LEU A 256 3.98 11.47 13.10
CA LEU A 256 3.67 10.05 13.22
C LEU A 256 4.38 9.20 12.16
N VAL A 257 4.40 9.65 10.90
CA VAL A 257 5.09 8.94 9.81
C VAL A 257 6.60 8.87 10.05
N ILE A 258 7.20 9.91 10.62
CA ILE A 258 8.63 9.88 10.93
C ILE A 258 8.92 8.89 12.04
N ASP A 259 8.16 8.89 13.14
CA ASP A 259 8.34 7.95 14.24
C ASP A 259 8.11 6.50 13.74
N PHE A 260 7.14 6.29 12.86
CA PHE A 260 6.94 4.99 12.21
C PHE A 260 8.16 4.56 11.39
N LEU A 261 8.73 5.46 10.58
CA LEU A 261 9.92 5.18 9.79
C LEU A 261 11.13 4.89 10.66
N GLU A 262 11.31 5.61 11.77
CA GLU A 262 12.42 5.39 12.70
C GLU A 262 12.45 3.96 13.28
N LEU A 263 11.27 3.34 13.44
CA LEU A 263 11.10 1.97 13.93
C LEU A 263 11.15 0.91 12.82
N LEU A 264 10.96 1.30 11.56
CA LEU A 264 10.83 0.40 10.44
C LEU A 264 12.19 -0.10 9.94
N ASN A 265 12.32 -1.42 9.68
CA ASN A 265 13.52 -2.01 9.10
C ASN A 265 13.97 -1.25 7.84
N PRO A 266 15.26 -0.85 7.73
CA PRO A 266 15.82 -0.15 6.55
C PRO A 266 15.66 -0.91 5.23
N GLY A 267 15.52 -2.24 5.26
CA GLY A 267 15.30 -3.08 4.09
C GLY A 267 13.89 -2.97 3.51
N ILE A 268 12.87 -2.63 4.32
CA ILE A 268 11.49 -2.52 3.85
C ILE A 268 11.34 -1.30 2.95
N VAL A 269 10.73 -1.49 1.77
CA VAL A 269 10.57 -0.43 0.77
C VAL A 269 9.33 0.41 1.06
N ALA A 270 9.48 1.71 1.24
CA ALA A 270 8.36 2.62 1.37
C ALA A 270 7.79 2.97 -0.02
N HIS A 271 6.66 2.34 -0.38
CA HIS A 271 5.96 2.58 -1.64
C HIS A 271 5.27 3.94 -1.66
N ARG A 272 4.74 4.35 -0.51
CA ARG A 272 4.06 5.62 -0.30
C ARG A 272 4.02 5.95 1.19
N LEU A 273 4.11 7.23 1.52
CA LEU A 273 4.07 7.72 2.90
C LEU A 273 2.79 8.54 3.23
N SER A 274 1.95 8.86 2.24
CA SER A 274 0.65 9.51 2.46
C SER A 274 -0.32 9.18 1.34
N GLY A 275 -1.59 9.02 1.65
CA GLY A 275 -2.67 8.87 0.68
C GLY A 275 -3.18 10.21 0.19
N ALA A 276 -3.79 10.22 -0.99
CA ALA A 276 -4.54 11.36 -1.49
C ALA A 276 -5.64 10.88 -2.43
N ALA A 277 -6.78 11.54 -2.40
CA ALA A 277 -7.84 11.37 -3.36
C ALA A 277 -8.06 12.67 -4.16
N HIS A 278 -8.90 12.61 -5.18
CA HIS A 278 -9.21 13.80 -5.98
C HIS A 278 -9.97 14.83 -5.14
N ARG A 279 -9.65 16.12 -5.31
CA ARG A 279 -10.26 17.23 -4.55
C ARG A 279 -11.78 17.24 -4.60
N SER A 280 -12.39 16.89 -5.73
CA SER A 280 -13.85 16.92 -5.91
C SER A 280 -14.62 15.96 -5.01
N ILE A 281 -13.98 14.89 -4.54
CA ILE A 281 -14.59 13.85 -3.71
C ILE A 281 -14.02 13.79 -2.28
N THR A 282 -12.96 14.53 -1.98
CA THR A 282 -12.39 14.62 -0.64
C THR A 282 -13.18 15.60 0.21
N VAL A 283 -13.65 15.17 1.37
CA VAL A 283 -14.32 15.99 2.37
C VAL A 283 -13.27 16.57 3.34
N ALA A 284 -12.43 15.70 3.90
CA ALA A 284 -11.41 16.07 4.87
C ALA A 284 -10.27 15.03 4.93
N PRO A 285 -9.09 15.36 5.40
CA PRO A 285 -8.60 16.72 5.68
C PRO A 285 -8.16 17.43 4.38
N ASN A 286 -8.26 18.73 4.32
CA ASN A 286 -7.93 19.52 3.12
C ASN A 286 -6.47 19.36 2.68
N TRP A 287 -5.53 19.15 3.60
CA TRP A 287 -4.12 18.97 3.28
C TRP A 287 -3.85 17.69 2.48
N SER A 288 -4.70 16.67 2.59
CA SER A 288 -4.50 15.37 1.90
C SER A 288 -4.65 15.45 0.38
N VAL A 289 -5.29 16.49 -0.16
CA VAL A 289 -5.38 16.68 -1.62
C VAL A 289 -4.08 17.22 -2.23
N ASP A 290 -3.19 17.80 -1.42
CA ASP A 290 -1.88 18.27 -1.83
C ASP A 290 -0.80 17.20 -1.62
N LYS A 291 -0.72 16.26 -2.57
CA LYS A 291 0.28 15.18 -2.55
C LYS A 291 1.72 15.67 -2.39
N ARG A 292 2.07 16.80 -3.04
CA ARG A 292 3.43 17.32 -3.01
C ARG A 292 3.73 18.01 -1.68
N GLY A 293 2.78 18.74 -1.14
CA GLY A 293 2.92 19.42 0.16
C GLY A 293 3.15 18.43 1.28
N ALA A 294 2.35 17.37 1.38
CA ALA A 294 2.53 16.32 2.37
C ALA A 294 3.89 15.60 2.24
N HIS A 295 4.26 15.22 1.01
CA HIS A 295 5.54 14.58 0.73
C HIS A 295 6.73 15.48 1.11
N ASN A 296 6.72 16.73 0.69
CA ASN A 296 7.78 17.70 1.01
C ASN A 296 7.87 17.98 2.52
N ALA A 297 6.74 18.01 3.22
CA ALA A 297 6.70 18.19 4.67
C ALA A 297 7.40 17.02 5.40
N ILE A 298 7.16 15.75 4.97
CA ILE A 298 7.84 14.59 5.53
C ILE A 298 9.36 14.69 5.29
N PHE A 299 9.81 15.03 4.07
CA PHE A 299 11.24 15.16 3.80
C PHE A 299 11.91 16.22 4.66
N LYS A 300 11.33 17.44 4.69
CA LYS A 300 11.85 18.54 5.52
C LYS A 300 11.89 18.19 7.01
N ALA A 301 10.88 17.47 7.49
CA ALA A 301 10.83 17.08 8.88
C ALA A 301 11.85 15.97 9.21
N LEU A 302 12.10 15.01 8.33
CA LEU A 302 13.20 14.05 8.47
C LEU A 302 14.56 14.74 8.54
N GLU A 303 14.80 15.78 7.72
CA GLU A 303 16.01 16.57 7.76
C GLU A 303 16.13 17.37 9.06
N ARG A 304 15.09 18.11 9.44
CA ARG A 304 15.05 18.92 10.66
C ARG A 304 15.26 18.09 11.93
N ARG A 305 14.69 16.87 12.00
CA ARG A 305 14.83 15.94 13.14
C ARG A 305 16.12 15.12 13.08
N ASP A 306 16.96 15.31 12.06
CA ASP A 306 18.08 14.42 11.74
C ASP A 306 17.70 12.94 11.88
N SER A 307 16.59 12.58 11.24
CA SER A 307 15.95 11.27 11.33
C SER A 307 16.00 10.52 10.01
N TRP A 308 15.89 9.19 10.08
CA TRP A 308 15.88 8.29 8.92
C TRP A 308 15.15 6.99 9.25
N GLN A 309 14.77 6.25 8.24
CA GLN A 309 14.19 4.92 8.41
C GLN A 309 15.17 3.99 9.11
N GLY A 310 14.71 3.35 10.18
CA GLY A 310 15.51 2.42 10.97
C GLY A 310 16.45 3.05 11.99
N LYS A 311 16.28 4.35 12.30
CA LYS A 311 17.10 5.02 13.33
C LYS A 311 17.06 4.29 14.68
N TYR A 312 15.91 3.72 15.02
CA TYR A 312 15.66 2.94 16.23
C TYR A 312 15.41 1.45 15.96
N TYR A 313 15.63 1.00 14.73
CA TYR A 313 15.56 -0.43 14.41
C TYR A 313 16.79 -1.14 15.00
N PRO A 314 16.61 -2.19 15.83
CA PRO A 314 17.73 -2.84 16.50
C PRO A 314 18.61 -3.59 15.47
N ALA A 315 19.89 -3.24 15.43
CA ALA A 315 20.89 -3.84 14.53
C ALA A 315 21.00 -5.39 14.65
N ARG A 316 20.51 -5.97 15.75
CA ARG A 316 20.51 -7.43 16.00
C ARG A 316 19.28 -8.17 15.50
N ALA A 317 18.23 -7.50 15.03
CA ALA A 317 17.05 -8.16 14.47
C ALA A 317 17.27 -8.68 13.03
N ALA A 318 18.49 -8.59 12.51
CA ALA A 318 18.89 -9.12 11.19
C ALA A 318 19.17 -10.65 11.17
N ALA A 319 19.04 -11.35 12.29
CA ALA A 319 18.96 -12.81 12.28
C ALA A 319 17.57 -13.24 11.81
N ALA A 320 17.51 -14.23 10.92
CA ALA A 320 16.28 -14.75 10.36
C ALA A 320 15.19 -14.88 11.44
N PRO A 321 13.97 -14.35 11.23
CA PRO A 321 12.92 -14.47 12.20
C PRO A 321 12.65 -15.95 12.45
N ALA A 322 12.52 -16.31 13.74
CA ALA A 322 11.96 -17.60 14.10
C ALA A 322 10.56 -17.74 13.45
N PRO A 323 10.14 -18.94 13.03
CA PRO A 323 8.84 -19.13 12.43
C PRO A 323 7.77 -18.53 13.37
N LEU A 324 6.99 -17.58 12.82
CA LEU A 324 5.97 -16.87 13.56
C LEU A 324 4.80 -17.82 13.79
N THR A 325 4.65 -18.30 15.01
CA THR A 325 3.41 -18.97 15.42
C THR A 325 2.37 -17.90 15.79
N PHE A 326 1.10 -18.21 15.56
CA PHE A 326 -0.03 -17.31 15.86
C PHE A 326 -0.02 -16.85 17.33
N ASP A 327 0.34 -17.74 18.25
CA ASP A 327 0.40 -17.47 19.69
C ASP A 327 1.51 -16.46 20.08
N PHE A 328 2.64 -16.47 19.36
CA PHE A 328 3.73 -15.52 19.59
C PHE A 328 3.33 -14.08 19.22
N LEU A 329 2.49 -13.93 18.18
CA LEU A 329 2.04 -12.62 17.70
C LEU A 329 0.97 -12.00 18.60
N GLN A 330 0.10 -12.80 19.23
CA GLN A 330 -0.89 -12.31 20.20
C GLN A 330 -0.23 -11.76 21.48
N GLY A 331 0.83 -12.37 21.97
CA GLY A 331 1.58 -11.89 23.13
C GLY A 331 2.37 -10.59 22.91
N ALA A 332 2.49 -10.11 21.66
CA ALA A 332 3.24 -8.90 21.32
C ALA A 332 2.33 -7.68 21.04
N ILE A 333 1.00 -7.87 21.07
CA ILE A 333 -0.02 -6.83 20.79
C ILE A 333 -0.79 -6.47 22.09
N LEU A 334 -0.59 -7.24 23.18
CA LEU A 334 -1.00 -6.92 24.55
C LEU A 334 0.16 -6.18 25.26
#